data_99a87ac6eb87b63ffa18f93f40a72852
#
_entry.id   99a87ac6eb87b63ffa18f93f40a72852
#
_cell.length_a   1.000
_cell.length_b   1.000
_cell.length_c   1.000
_cell.angle_alpha   90.00
_cell.angle_beta   90.00
_cell.angle_gamma   90.00
#
_symmetry.space_group_name_H-M   'P 1'
#
loop_
_entity.id
_entity.type
_entity.pdbx_description
1 polymer ?
#
loop_
_entity_poly.entity_id
_entity_poly.type
_entity_poly.pdbx_seq_one_letter_code
_entity_poly.pdbx_strand_id
1 'polypeptide(L)'
;MDLLEIPLPNMFEKLLGKDEDTWPPEARFLVAAHYGNVRRLKEIAGKLDRKGKAGEEATVAATTYRGMNALHAAVGGQGKLAACRYLVETVRMDVNMWDSSPSKKTPLEHAVDGNNLPALRYLLDHGADLNQEEDDGDTVLHHAARKVKLLLARGADVNGSSEHGTPLHLAAVKGHESTVEVLLEHHADVNKVVTSNLVTPLKAALLSASTPCVKLLVQAGADVNDVSNSLARAASEGLTECVKCLLEAGADPNRPDECGRFPIELAAVYGTREDVELLYPVTSPIPTVADWSIDGIINHAKLERMQLQDEDVLNTRKSDLKRKGDEAFEKQDYTSASEFYTQALKVDPSDGKMLASRSRCWLQLGDGQKALEDATRCKRRCPEWAEARLRRGQALMLLKDYEKACEELSGGVELDPENDEMDKLFWEAMELKKK
;
A
#
# COMPACT_ATOMS: atom_id res chain seq x y z
N MET A 1 -14.29 8.43 -11.16
CA MET A 1 -13.59 9.47 -11.96
C MET A 1 -13.45 10.65 -11.02
N ASP A 2 -12.30 10.73 -10.37
CA ASP A 2 -12.02 11.72 -9.35
C ASP A 2 -12.01 13.12 -9.95
N LEU A 3 -12.70 14.05 -9.29
CA LEU A 3 -12.75 15.47 -9.71
C LEU A 3 -11.34 16.13 -9.65
N LEU A 4 -10.38 15.48 -9.01
CA LEU A 4 -8.99 15.95 -8.83
C LEU A 4 -8.11 15.77 -10.08
N GLU A 5 -8.50 14.90 -11.03
CA GLU A 5 -7.76 14.71 -12.29
C GLU A 5 -8.18 15.67 -13.42
N ILE A 6 -9.20 16.50 -13.17
CA ILE A 6 -9.73 17.40 -14.18
C ILE A 6 -9.03 18.77 -14.07
N PRO A 7 -8.53 19.36 -15.19
CA PRO A 7 -7.96 20.70 -15.17
C PRO A 7 -8.89 21.72 -14.50
N LEU A 8 -8.31 22.62 -13.70
CA LEU A 8 -9.03 23.53 -12.82
C LEU A 8 -10.21 24.26 -13.48
N PRO A 9 -10.10 24.79 -14.72
CA PRO A 9 -11.23 25.41 -15.40
C PRO A 9 -12.37 24.44 -15.70
N ASN A 10 -12.05 23.24 -16.17
CA ASN A 10 -13.05 22.22 -16.48
C ASN A 10 -13.76 21.69 -15.23
N MET A 11 -13.05 21.64 -14.09
CA MET A 11 -13.62 21.30 -12.80
C MET A 11 -14.65 22.36 -12.39
N PHE A 12 -14.33 23.65 -12.55
CA PHE A 12 -15.27 24.72 -12.22
C PHE A 12 -16.45 24.79 -13.17
N GLU A 13 -16.27 24.54 -14.48
CA GLU A 13 -17.38 24.40 -15.41
C GLU A 13 -18.37 23.29 -15.00
N LYS A 14 -17.87 22.15 -14.56
CA LYS A 14 -18.72 21.06 -14.07
C LYS A 14 -19.48 21.41 -12.78
N LEU A 15 -18.86 22.20 -11.89
CA LEU A 15 -19.40 22.50 -10.57
C LEU A 15 -20.27 23.75 -10.54
N LEU A 16 -19.94 24.76 -11.33
CA LEU A 16 -20.52 26.09 -11.29
C LEU A 16 -21.29 26.47 -12.56
N GLY A 17 -21.22 25.60 -13.59
CA GLY A 17 -21.82 25.88 -14.91
C GLY A 17 -20.83 26.55 -15.87
N LYS A 18 -21.24 26.69 -17.14
CA LYS A 18 -20.37 27.18 -18.24
C LYS A 18 -20.15 28.70 -18.25
N ASP A 19 -21.00 29.45 -17.57
CA ASP A 19 -20.92 30.91 -17.55
C ASP A 19 -19.99 31.39 -16.44
N GLU A 20 -18.73 31.70 -16.79
CA GLU A 20 -17.68 32.14 -15.86
C GLU A 20 -18.07 33.44 -15.11
N ASP A 21 -18.93 34.29 -15.69
CA ASP A 21 -19.34 35.55 -15.07
C ASP A 21 -20.28 35.31 -13.88
N THR A 22 -20.91 34.17 -13.78
CA THR A 22 -21.73 33.75 -12.63
C THR A 22 -20.94 33.13 -11.50
N TRP A 23 -19.66 32.81 -11.71
CA TRP A 23 -18.84 32.14 -10.71
C TRP A 23 -18.46 33.10 -9.56
N PRO A 24 -18.22 32.54 -8.34
CA PRO A 24 -17.68 33.32 -7.24
C PRO A 24 -16.37 34.04 -7.64
N PRO A 25 -16.14 35.27 -7.17
CA PRO A 25 -14.94 36.03 -7.50
C PRO A 25 -13.64 35.26 -7.20
N GLU A 26 -13.62 34.48 -6.12
CA GLU A 26 -12.49 33.64 -5.71
C GLU A 26 -12.21 32.52 -6.73
N ALA A 27 -13.24 31.90 -7.28
CA ALA A 27 -13.08 30.89 -8.33
C ALA A 27 -12.49 31.50 -9.61
N ARG A 28 -13.02 32.65 -10.03
CA ARG A 28 -12.49 33.41 -11.18
C ARG A 28 -11.05 33.88 -10.97
N PHE A 29 -10.71 34.21 -9.71
CA PHE A 29 -9.36 34.57 -9.32
C PHE A 29 -8.38 33.42 -9.53
N LEU A 30 -8.70 32.20 -9.10
CA LEU A 30 -7.86 31.02 -9.30
C LEU A 30 -7.73 30.66 -10.79
N VAL A 31 -8.78 30.82 -11.56
CA VAL A 31 -8.74 30.59 -13.03
C VAL A 31 -7.83 31.61 -13.72
N ALA A 32 -7.86 32.88 -13.29
CA ALA A 32 -6.93 33.88 -13.79
C ALA A 32 -5.48 33.54 -13.48
N ALA A 33 -5.20 32.99 -12.30
CA ALA A 33 -3.89 32.49 -11.90
C ALA A 33 -3.48 31.29 -12.77
N HIS A 34 -4.37 30.31 -12.96
CA HIS A 34 -4.15 29.11 -13.77
C HIS A 34 -3.78 29.43 -15.23
N TYR A 35 -4.43 30.41 -15.83
CA TYR A 35 -4.09 30.89 -17.18
C TYR A 35 -2.90 31.87 -17.22
N GLY A 36 -2.33 32.21 -16.08
CA GLY A 36 -1.20 33.14 -16.00
C GLY A 36 -1.58 34.60 -16.28
N ASN A 37 -2.86 34.98 -16.16
CA ASN A 37 -3.34 36.31 -16.45
C ASN A 37 -3.22 37.23 -15.23
N VAL A 38 -2.00 37.76 -15.01
CA VAL A 38 -1.68 38.64 -13.87
C VAL A 38 -2.54 39.87 -13.82
N ARG A 39 -2.89 40.48 -14.99
CA ARG A 39 -3.74 41.67 -15.02
C ARG A 39 -5.12 41.38 -14.44
N ARG A 40 -5.78 40.31 -14.92
CA ARG A 40 -7.11 39.89 -14.45
C ARG A 40 -7.08 39.49 -12.97
N LEU A 41 -5.98 38.83 -12.52
CA LEU A 41 -5.77 38.46 -11.14
C LEU A 41 -5.75 39.71 -10.23
N LYS A 42 -5.01 40.76 -10.61
CA LYS A 42 -4.97 42.04 -9.90
C LYS A 42 -6.33 42.77 -9.91
N GLU A 43 -7.04 42.79 -11.03
CA GLU A 43 -8.37 43.38 -11.15
C GLU A 43 -9.38 42.72 -10.20
N ILE A 44 -9.34 41.39 -10.09
CA ILE A 44 -10.25 40.64 -9.21
C ILE A 44 -9.85 40.86 -7.74
N ALA A 45 -8.54 40.84 -7.41
CA ALA A 45 -8.05 41.12 -6.06
C ALA A 45 -8.50 42.50 -5.57
N GLY A 46 -8.39 43.54 -6.41
CA GLY A 46 -8.87 44.87 -6.09
C GLY A 46 -10.38 44.95 -5.83
N LYS A 47 -11.19 44.09 -6.47
CA LYS A 47 -12.63 43.96 -6.19
C LYS A 47 -12.92 43.18 -4.91
N LEU A 48 -12.07 42.25 -4.53
CA LEU A 48 -12.18 41.47 -3.29
C LEU A 48 -11.80 42.29 -2.07
N ASP A 49 -10.86 43.22 -2.19
CA ASP A 49 -10.51 44.19 -1.12
C ASP A 49 -11.56 45.31 -0.98
N ARG A 50 -12.80 44.94 -0.62
CA ARG A 50 -13.96 45.85 -0.51
C ARG A 50 -13.74 47.04 0.42
N LYS A 51 -12.75 47.01 1.29
CA LYS A 51 -12.48 48.05 2.31
C LYS A 51 -11.20 48.83 2.03
N GLY A 52 -10.42 48.45 1.00
CA GLY A 52 -9.13 49.07 0.67
C GLY A 52 -8.09 49.01 1.78
N LYS A 53 -8.26 48.12 2.75
CA LYS A 53 -7.43 48.07 3.98
C LYS A 53 -6.29 47.08 3.90
N ALA A 54 -6.44 46.00 3.14
CA ALA A 54 -5.47 44.92 3.06
C ALA A 54 -4.38 45.18 2.03
N GLY A 55 -4.69 45.90 0.96
CA GLY A 55 -3.82 46.08 -0.19
C GLY A 55 -3.87 44.91 -1.18
N GLU A 56 -3.47 45.17 -2.43
CA GLU A 56 -3.56 44.20 -3.54
C GLU A 56 -2.79 42.90 -3.24
N GLU A 57 -1.53 43.03 -2.79
CA GLU A 57 -0.65 41.88 -2.58
C GLU A 57 -1.13 41.00 -1.40
N ALA A 58 -1.56 41.60 -0.30
CA ALA A 58 -2.09 40.86 0.85
C ALA A 58 -3.41 40.18 0.52
N THR A 59 -4.27 40.81 -0.31
CA THR A 59 -5.52 40.21 -0.79
C THR A 59 -5.23 39.00 -1.72
N VAL A 60 -4.24 39.14 -2.60
CA VAL A 60 -3.78 38.04 -3.48
C VAL A 60 -3.27 36.86 -2.65
N ALA A 61 -2.45 37.13 -1.65
CA ALA A 61 -1.90 36.08 -0.77
C ALA A 61 -2.98 35.36 0.06
N ALA A 62 -3.99 36.11 0.54
CA ALA A 62 -5.04 35.57 1.40
C ALA A 62 -6.21 34.91 0.66
N THR A 63 -6.35 35.14 -0.66
CA THR A 63 -7.50 34.63 -1.42
C THR A 63 -7.35 33.13 -1.71
N THR A 64 -8.26 32.35 -1.18
CA THR A 64 -8.35 30.90 -1.43
C THR A 64 -9.76 30.51 -1.91
N TYR A 65 -9.84 29.42 -2.64
CA TYR A 65 -11.10 28.77 -2.98
C TYR A 65 -10.94 27.27 -2.94
N ARG A 66 -11.78 26.58 -2.18
CA ARG A 66 -11.71 25.14 -1.95
C ARG A 66 -10.32 24.65 -1.50
N GLY A 67 -9.69 25.42 -0.66
CA GLY A 67 -8.39 25.09 -0.06
C GLY A 67 -7.17 25.50 -0.91
N MET A 68 -7.34 25.74 -2.21
CA MET A 68 -6.25 26.19 -3.07
C MET A 68 -6.08 27.71 -3.05
N ASN A 69 -4.84 28.18 -3.16
CA ASN A 69 -4.51 29.59 -3.37
C ASN A 69 -4.05 29.86 -4.82
N ALA A 70 -3.73 31.12 -5.11
CA ALA A 70 -3.32 31.51 -6.45
C ALA A 70 -2.05 30.79 -6.94
N LEU A 71 -1.10 30.45 -6.06
CA LEU A 71 0.15 29.80 -6.45
C LEU A 71 -0.13 28.34 -6.86
N HIS A 72 -0.92 27.59 -6.08
CA HIS A 72 -1.36 26.24 -6.45
C HIS A 72 -2.03 26.21 -7.82
N ALA A 73 -2.95 27.16 -8.07
CA ALA A 73 -3.63 27.27 -9.35
C ALA A 73 -2.71 27.65 -10.52
N ALA A 74 -1.77 28.56 -10.29
CA ALA A 74 -0.85 29.03 -11.33
C ALA A 74 0.14 27.94 -11.77
N VAL A 75 0.65 27.14 -10.82
CA VAL A 75 1.60 26.07 -11.11
C VAL A 75 0.94 24.82 -11.72
N GLY A 76 -0.32 24.53 -11.37
CA GLY A 76 -1.13 23.48 -12.00
C GLY A 76 -1.56 23.84 -13.44
N GLY A 77 -1.37 25.09 -13.87
CA GLY A 77 -1.75 25.59 -15.18
C GLY A 77 -0.79 25.23 -16.31
N GLN A 78 -1.19 25.50 -17.54
CA GLN A 78 -0.43 25.11 -18.74
C GLN A 78 0.74 26.07 -19.09
N GLY A 79 1.77 26.11 -18.27
CA GLY A 79 3.11 26.56 -18.70
C GLY A 79 3.39 28.07 -18.69
N LYS A 80 2.49 28.92 -18.23
CA LYS A 80 2.74 30.37 -18.16
C LYS A 80 3.33 30.79 -16.82
N LEU A 81 4.65 31.03 -16.75
CA LEU A 81 5.34 31.46 -15.52
C LEU A 81 5.01 32.87 -15.03
N ALA A 82 4.26 33.67 -15.81
CA ALA A 82 4.00 35.07 -15.47
C ALA A 82 3.29 35.22 -14.10
N ALA A 83 2.25 34.41 -13.84
CA ALA A 83 1.59 34.41 -12.55
C ALA A 83 2.48 33.84 -11.43
N CYS A 84 3.20 32.76 -11.69
CA CYS A 84 4.13 32.17 -10.72
C CYS A 84 5.18 33.18 -10.28
N ARG A 85 5.81 33.88 -11.23
CA ARG A 85 6.79 34.94 -10.93
C ARG A 85 6.19 36.07 -10.11
N TYR A 86 5.04 36.59 -10.54
CA TYR A 86 4.36 37.64 -9.79
C TYR A 86 4.06 37.22 -8.35
N LEU A 87 3.54 35.99 -8.17
CA LEU A 87 3.15 35.45 -6.87
C LEU A 87 4.35 35.20 -5.93
N VAL A 88 5.46 34.68 -6.48
CA VAL A 88 6.65 34.36 -5.68
C VAL A 88 7.55 35.59 -5.51
N GLU A 89 7.83 36.36 -6.56
CA GLU A 89 8.83 37.45 -6.51
C GLU A 89 8.23 38.77 -5.97
N THR A 90 6.95 39.08 -6.29
CA THR A 90 6.30 40.33 -5.88
C THR A 90 5.45 40.14 -4.63
N VAL A 91 4.51 39.18 -4.67
CA VAL A 91 3.61 38.91 -3.52
C VAL A 91 4.33 38.18 -2.40
N ARG A 92 5.45 37.51 -2.71
CA ARG A 92 6.28 36.73 -1.78
C ARG A 92 5.51 35.59 -1.10
N MET A 93 4.68 34.90 -1.88
CA MET A 93 4.00 33.69 -1.39
C MET A 93 5.03 32.60 -1.10
N ASP A 94 4.80 31.86 -0.02
CA ASP A 94 5.62 30.71 0.32
C ASP A 94 5.43 29.60 -0.71
N VAL A 95 6.54 29.12 -1.28
CA VAL A 95 6.56 28.06 -2.29
C VAL A 95 6.31 26.68 -1.71
N ASN A 96 6.35 26.55 -0.37
CA ASN A 96 6.17 25.30 0.36
C ASN A 96 4.84 25.24 1.13
N MET A 97 3.94 26.22 0.91
CA MET A 97 2.69 26.22 1.64
C MET A 97 1.74 25.13 1.16
N TRP A 98 1.09 24.47 2.12
CA TRP A 98 0.05 23.48 1.84
C TRP A 98 -1.23 24.13 1.33
N ASP A 99 -1.93 23.44 0.45
CA ASP A 99 -3.34 23.73 0.24
C ASP A 99 -4.17 23.17 1.43
N SER A 100 -5.43 23.59 1.52
CA SER A 100 -6.35 23.10 2.56
C SER A 100 -7.28 21.99 2.02
N SER A 101 -6.86 21.28 0.98
CA SER A 101 -7.56 20.08 0.51
C SER A 101 -7.32 18.91 1.48
N PRO A 102 -8.13 17.85 1.43
CA PRO A 102 -7.90 16.67 2.26
C PRO A 102 -6.54 15.99 2.03
N SER A 103 -5.97 16.13 0.83
CA SER A 103 -4.67 15.57 0.46
C SER A 103 -3.49 16.50 0.76
N LYS A 104 -3.74 17.73 1.24
CA LYS A 104 -2.70 18.71 1.61
C LYS A 104 -1.53 18.77 0.65
N LYS A 105 -1.76 19.25 -0.58
CA LYS A 105 -0.72 19.34 -1.61
C LYS A 105 0.04 20.64 -1.58
N THR A 106 1.35 20.57 -1.86
CA THR A 106 2.22 21.72 -2.08
C THR A 106 2.10 22.27 -3.50
N PRO A 107 2.54 23.52 -3.78
CA PRO A 107 2.65 24.01 -5.15
C PRO A 107 3.52 23.11 -6.06
N LEU A 108 4.54 22.45 -5.50
CA LEU A 108 5.42 21.56 -6.25
C LEU A 108 4.65 20.32 -6.76
N GLU A 109 3.81 19.73 -5.92
CA GLU A 109 2.94 18.60 -6.29
C GLU A 109 1.90 18.99 -7.34
N HIS A 110 1.25 20.15 -7.16
CA HIS A 110 0.36 20.69 -8.20
C HIS A 110 1.04 20.91 -9.55
N ALA A 111 2.33 21.30 -9.56
CA ALA A 111 3.10 21.43 -10.79
C ALA A 111 3.43 20.06 -11.43
N VAL A 112 3.61 19.03 -10.60
CA VAL A 112 3.80 17.65 -11.06
C VAL A 112 2.51 17.11 -11.67
N ASP A 113 1.38 17.22 -10.97
CA ASP A 113 0.07 16.76 -11.43
C ASP A 113 -0.37 17.48 -12.70
N GLY A 114 -0.20 18.80 -12.74
CA GLY A 114 -0.49 19.65 -13.91
C GLY A 114 0.48 19.45 -15.09
N ASN A 115 1.47 18.57 -14.96
CA ASN A 115 2.53 18.37 -15.97
C ASN A 115 3.25 19.67 -16.39
N ASN A 116 3.37 20.65 -15.49
CA ASN A 116 3.93 21.96 -15.75
C ASN A 116 5.44 21.99 -15.45
N LEU A 117 6.24 21.46 -16.36
CA LEU A 117 7.70 21.38 -16.21
C LEU A 117 8.40 22.75 -16.01
N PRO A 118 7.99 23.85 -16.70
CA PRO A 118 8.53 25.18 -16.42
C PRO A 118 8.26 25.66 -14.98
N ALA A 119 7.03 25.48 -14.47
CA ALA A 119 6.70 25.86 -13.10
C ALA A 119 7.44 24.99 -12.08
N LEU A 120 7.55 23.69 -12.33
CA LEU A 120 8.32 22.77 -11.51
C LEU A 120 9.77 23.24 -11.34
N ARG A 121 10.46 23.54 -12.46
CA ARG A 121 11.84 24.05 -12.41
C ARG A 121 11.92 25.38 -11.66
N TYR A 122 10.98 26.29 -11.93
CA TYR A 122 10.94 27.59 -11.29
C TYR A 122 10.79 27.48 -9.77
N LEU A 123 9.86 26.63 -9.28
CA LEU A 123 9.67 26.40 -7.84
C LEU A 123 10.94 25.84 -7.19
N LEU A 124 11.59 24.85 -7.83
CA LEU A 124 12.84 24.26 -7.33
C LEU A 124 13.98 25.29 -7.26
N ASP A 125 14.07 26.18 -8.25
CA ASP A 125 15.05 27.26 -8.27
C ASP A 125 14.77 28.32 -7.16
N HIS A 126 13.56 28.34 -6.62
CA HIS A 126 13.13 29.26 -5.55
C HIS A 126 12.95 28.57 -4.18
N GLY A 127 13.53 27.39 -3.99
CA GLY A 127 13.62 26.71 -2.71
C GLY A 127 12.39 25.86 -2.32
N ALA A 128 11.66 25.35 -3.32
CA ALA A 128 10.64 24.35 -3.04
C ALA A 128 11.29 23.08 -2.47
N ASP A 129 10.72 22.59 -1.36
CA ASP A 129 11.20 21.38 -0.68
C ASP A 129 10.69 20.13 -1.41
N LEU A 130 11.66 19.29 -1.82
CA LEU A 130 11.42 18.03 -2.52
C LEU A 130 10.99 16.89 -1.61
N ASN A 131 11.30 17.02 -0.31
CA ASN A 131 11.11 15.96 0.67
C ASN A 131 10.02 16.34 1.70
N GLN A 132 9.19 17.32 1.37
CA GLN A 132 8.03 17.64 2.18
C GLN A 132 7.01 16.50 2.06
N GLU A 133 6.63 15.92 3.20
CA GLU A 133 5.77 14.74 3.28
C GLU A 133 4.30 15.14 3.45
N GLU A 134 3.39 14.54 2.69
CA GLU A 134 1.94 14.58 2.90
C GLU A 134 1.55 13.88 4.22
N ASP A 135 0.28 13.88 4.61
CA ASP A 135 -0.19 13.24 5.86
C ASP A 135 0.07 11.72 5.91
N ASP A 136 0.14 11.05 4.77
CA ASP A 136 0.49 9.62 4.60
C ASP A 136 2.00 9.35 4.39
N GLY A 137 2.81 10.41 4.46
CA GLY A 137 4.26 10.36 4.26
C GLY A 137 4.69 10.36 2.79
N ASP A 138 3.77 10.45 1.82
CA ASP A 138 4.13 10.56 0.41
C ASP A 138 4.84 11.91 0.14
N THR A 139 5.82 11.89 -0.75
CA THR A 139 6.51 13.08 -1.25
C THR A 139 6.23 13.27 -2.74
N VAL A 140 6.59 14.41 -3.28
CA VAL A 140 6.46 14.70 -4.72
C VAL A 140 7.06 13.61 -5.62
N LEU A 141 8.09 12.89 -5.16
CA LEU A 141 8.72 11.83 -5.92
C LEU A 141 7.83 10.58 -6.02
N HIS A 142 7.00 10.30 -5.00
CA HIS A 142 6.05 9.19 -5.01
C HIS A 142 5.01 9.34 -6.14
N HIS A 143 4.63 10.58 -6.49
CA HIS A 143 3.63 10.89 -7.52
C HIS A 143 4.21 11.19 -8.90
N ALA A 144 5.53 11.38 -9.03
CA ALA A 144 6.17 11.98 -10.19
C ALA A 144 6.64 11.02 -11.29
N ALA A 145 5.79 10.07 -11.74
CA ALA A 145 6.19 9.04 -12.71
C ALA A 145 6.97 9.55 -13.96
N ARG A 146 6.68 10.74 -14.46
CA ARG A 146 7.34 11.29 -15.68
C ARG A 146 8.47 12.28 -15.41
N LYS A 147 8.70 12.69 -14.16
CA LYS A 147 9.63 13.78 -13.80
C LYS A 147 10.70 13.35 -12.84
N VAL A 148 10.76 12.07 -12.57
CA VAL A 148 11.68 11.44 -11.61
C VAL A 148 13.13 11.90 -11.84
N LYS A 149 13.63 11.86 -13.09
CA LYS A 149 15.01 12.32 -13.39
C LYS A 149 15.28 13.76 -12.94
N LEU A 150 14.33 14.67 -13.12
CA LEU A 150 14.52 16.07 -12.72
C LEU A 150 14.53 16.21 -11.20
N LEU A 151 13.63 15.53 -10.51
CA LEU A 151 13.52 15.60 -9.04
C LEU A 151 14.77 14.98 -8.38
N LEU A 152 15.20 13.82 -8.85
CA LEU A 152 16.42 13.17 -8.38
C LEU A 152 17.68 14.03 -8.64
N ALA A 153 17.78 14.64 -9.83
CA ALA A 153 18.88 15.57 -10.14
C ALA A 153 18.90 16.82 -9.23
N ARG A 154 17.79 17.12 -8.55
CA ARG A 154 17.67 18.22 -7.59
C ARG A 154 17.77 17.77 -6.12
N GLY A 155 18.03 16.48 -5.86
CA GLY A 155 18.26 15.95 -4.53
C GLY A 155 17.01 15.40 -3.81
N ALA A 156 15.96 15.01 -4.55
CA ALA A 156 14.86 14.27 -3.96
C ALA A 156 15.36 12.95 -3.35
N ASP A 157 14.84 12.57 -2.19
CA ASP A 157 15.20 11.29 -1.57
C ASP A 157 14.56 10.13 -2.35
N VAL A 158 15.41 9.34 -3.01
CA VAL A 158 15.01 8.17 -3.81
C VAL A 158 14.40 7.06 -2.96
N ASN A 159 14.73 7.01 -1.66
CA ASN A 159 14.32 5.99 -0.70
C ASN A 159 13.36 6.51 0.38
N GLY A 160 12.83 7.71 0.23
CA GLY A 160 11.79 8.25 1.10
C GLY A 160 10.66 7.23 1.25
N SER A 161 10.18 7.01 2.46
CA SER A 161 9.22 5.92 2.76
C SER A 161 7.94 6.50 3.34
N SER A 162 6.83 6.21 2.70
CA SER A 162 5.47 6.56 3.10
C SER A 162 4.70 5.33 3.63
N GLU A 163 3.43 5.52 3.96
CA GLU A 163 2.51 4.40 4.24
C GLU A 163 2.32 3.48 3.03
N HIS A 164 2.47 4.01 1.82
CA HIS A 164 2.38 3.30 0.55
C HIS A 164 3.70 2.66 0.10
N GLY A 165 4.80 2.93 0.80
CA GLY A 165 6.14 2.44 0.51
C GLY A 165 7.07 3.52 -0.02
N THR A 166 8.04 3.13 -0.84
CA THR A 166 8.97 4.05 -1.50
C THR A 166 8.48 4.40 -2.91
N PRO A 167 9.05 5.44 -3.56
CA PRO A 167 8.76 5.73 -4.98
C PRO A 167 8.90 4.51 -5.89
N LEU A 168 9.85 3.60 -5.58
CA LEU A 168 10.04 2.37 -6.34
C LEU A 168 8.86 1.39 -6.19
N HIS A 169 8.24 1.30 -4.99
CA HIS A 169 7.03 0.50 -4.80
C HIS A 169 5.86 1.04 -5.64
N LEU A 170 5.64 2.35 -5.61
CA LEU A 170 4.55 2.97 -6.37
C LEU A 170 4.77 2.85 -7.88
N ALA A 171 6.00 3.04 -8.35
CA ALA A 171 6.34 2.85 -9.76
C ALA A 171 6.11 1.41 -10.20
N ALA A 172 6.49 0.44 -9.37
CA ALA A 172 6.33 -0.98 -9.63
C ALA A 172 4.85 -1.40 -9.65
N VAL A 173 4.05 -0.95 -8.66
CA VAL A 173 2.62 -1.29 -8.58
C VAL A 173 1.80 -0.65 -9.71
N LYS A 174 2.24 0.50 -10.23
CA LYS A 174 1.63 1.15 -11.39
C LYS A 174 2.15 0.62 -12.74
N GLY A 175 3.14 -0.27 -12.72
CA GLY A 175 3.76 -0.82 -13.94
C GLY A 175 4.54 0.22 -14.76
N HIS A 176 5.04 1.27 -14.13
CA HIS A 176 5.76 2.34 -14.80
C HIS A 176 7.24 1.98 -15.04
N GLU A 177 7.50 1.17 -16.06
CA GLU A 177 8.83 0.63 -16.42
C GLU A 177 9.92 1.71 -16.44
N SER A 178 9.71 2.79 -17.20
CA SER A 178 10.70 3.87 -17.34
C SER A 178 11.00 4.59 -16.02
N THR A 179 10.04 4.62 -15.09
CA THR A 179 10.23 5.17 -13.74
C THR A 179 11.03 4.22 -12.87
N VAL A 180 10.71 2.92 -12.90
CA VAL A 180 11.46 1.88 -12.21
C VAL A 180 12.93 1.91 -12.64
N GLU A 181 13.20 1.95 -13.97
CA GLU A 181 14.56 2.03 -14.50
C GLU A 181 15.33 3.23 -13.94
N VAL A 182 14.73 4.42 -13.99
CA VAL A 182 15.36 5.64 -13.50
C VAL A 182 15.62 5.60 -11.99
N LEU A 183 14.68 5.09 -11.20
CA LEU A 183 14.86 4.97 -9.76
C LEU A 183 16.01 4.01 -9.42
N LEU A 184 16.12 2.89 -10.14
CA LEU A 184 17.22 1.93 -9.98
C LEU A 184 18.57 2.52 -10.42
N GLU A 185 18.63 3.29 -11.53
CA GLU A 185 19.82 4.03 -11.94
C GLU A 185 20.32 5.01 -10.84
N HIS A 186 19.42 5.51 -10.00
CA HIS A 186 19.72 6.43 -8.89
C HIS A 186 19.79 5.73 -7.54
N HIS A 187 20.07 4.42 -7.54
CA HIS A 187 20.31 3.61 -6.33
C HIS A 187 19.11 3.50 -5.38
N ALA A 188 17.88 3.42 -5.91
CA ALA A 188 16.73 3.03 -5.12
C ALA A 188 16.96 1.65 -4.49
N ASP A 189 16.60 1.50 -3.21
CA ASP A 189 16.72 0.22 -2.52
C ASP A 189 15.69 -0.79 -3.07
N VAL A 190 16.19 -1.71 -3.89
CA VAL A 190 15.39 -2.73 -4.60
C VAL A 190 14.72 -3.73 -3.65
N ASN A 191 15.26 -3.87 -2.42
CA ASN A 191 14.81 -4.83 -1.42
C ASN A 191 14.11 -4.17 -0.22
N LYS A 192 13.80 -2.87 -0.31
CA LYS A 192 13.06 -2.19 0.76
C LYS A 192 11.72 -2.85 0.99
N VAL A 193 11.41 -3.14 2.26
CA VAL A 193 10.14 -3.76 2.66
C VAL A 193 9.22 -2.72 3.27
N VAL A 194 7.98 -2.65 2.81
CA VAL A 194 6.92 -1.90 3.49
C VAL A 194 6.41 -2.71 4.67
N THR A 195 6.64 -2.21 5.88
CA THR A 195 6.39 -2.95 7.12
C THR A 195 4.91 -3.27 7.37
N SER A 196 3.98 -2.46 6.84
CA SER A 196 2.55 -2.65 7.04
C SER A 196 2.02 -3.92 6.37
N ASN A 197 2.57 -4.32 5.21
CA ASN A 197 2.06 -5.40 4.37
C ASN A 197 3.13 -6.41 3.93
N LEU A 198 4.38 -6.26 4.38
CA LEU A 198 5.54 -7.06 3.94
C LEU A 198 5.65 -7.09 2.39
N VAL A 199 5.46 -5.94 1.75
CA VAL A 199 5.54 -5.81 0.30
C VAL A 199 6.92 -5.31 -0.08
N THR A 200 7.56 -5.98 -1.05
CA THR A 200 8.78 -5.54 -1.72
C THR A 200 8.44 -4.93 -3.07
N PRO A 201 9.33 -4.13 -3.70
CA PRO A 201 9.11 -3.64 -5.05
C PRO A 201 8.85 -4.76 -6.07
N LEU A 202 9.50 -5.92 -5.90
CA LEU A 202 9.28 -7.10 -6.73
C LEU A 202 7.84 -7.64 -6.60
N LYS A 203 7.33 -7.77 -5.38
CA LYS A 203 5.94 -8.16 -5.13
C LYS A 203 4.96 -7.12 -5.70
N ALA A 204 5.26 -5.83 -5.57
CA ALA A 204 4.45 -4.75 -6.14
C ALA A 204 4.36 -4.85 -7.68
N ALA A 205 5.47 -5.17 -8.36
CA ALA A 205 5.49 -5.40 -9.81
C ALA A 205 4.67 -6.62 -10.24
N LEU A 206 4.67 -7.69 -9.45
CA LEU A 206 3.84 -8.88 -9.69
C LEU A 206 2.35 -8.59 -9.49
N LEU A 207 1.99 -7.72 -8.53
CA LEU A 207 0.60 -7.28 -8.34
C LEU A 207 0.05 -6.51 -9.54
N SER A 208 0.90 -5.78 -10.25
CA SER A 208 0.52 -5.09 -11.50
C SER A 208 0.66 -5.96 -12.75
N ALA A 209 1.08 -7.22 -12.60
CA ALA A 209 1.41 -8.12 -13.71
C ALA A 209 2.41 -7.52 -14.74
N SER A 210 3.27 -6.61 -14.29
CA SER A 210 4.23 -5.92 -15.15
C SER A 210 5.52 -6.72 -15.32
N THR A 211 5.55 -7.60 -16.30
CA THR A 211 6.75 -8.38 -16.64
C THR A 211 8.01 -7.50 -16.87
N PRO A 212 7.94 -6.35 -17.55
CA PRO A 212 9.11 -5.49 -17.69
C PRO A 212 9.65 -4.99 -16.34
N CYS A 213 8.78 -4.55 -15.42
CA CYS A 213 9.20 -4.12 -14.08
C CYS A 213 9.82 -5.27 -13.28
N VAL A 214 9.23 -6.48 -13.36
CA VAL A 214 9.80 -7.68 -12.71
C VAL A 214 11.22 -7.94 -13.23
N LYS A 215 11.43 -7.93 -14.56
CA LYS A 215 12.76 -8.14 -15.16
C LYS A 215 13.79 -7.09 -14.70
N LEU A 216 13.41 -5.82 -14.67
CA LEU A 216 14.29 -4.74 -14.21
C LEU A 216 14.67 -4.91 -12.73
N LEU A 217 13.72 -5.23 -11.87
CA LEU A 217 13.96 -5.42 -10.44
C LEU A 217 14.86 -6.63 -10.17
N VAL A 218 14.61 -7.75 -10.86
CA VAL A 218 15.44 -8.95 -10.76
C VAL A 218 16.87 -8.67 -11.24
N GLN A 219 17.05 -7.96 -12.36
CA GLN A 219 18.37 -7.55 -12.86
C GLN A 219 19.10 -6.60 -11.91
N ALA A 220 18.36 -5.79 -11.15
CA ALA A 220 18.91 -4.89 -10.14
C ALA A 220 19.22 -5.60 -8.80
N GLY A 221 19.00 -6.91 -8.69
CA GLY A 221 19.31 -7.69 -7.49
C GLY A 221 18.19 -7.77 -6.47
N ALA A 222 16.93 -7.72 -6.93
CA ALA A 222 15.80 -8.03 -6.05
C ALA A 222 15.92 -9.45 -5.49
N ASP A 223 15.68 -9.60 -4.19
CA ASP A 223 15.65 -10.91 -3.55
C ASP A 223 14.40 -11.68 -4.00
N VAL A 224 14.61 -12.67 -4.88
CA VAL A 224 13.53 -13.51 -5.42
C VAL A 224 13.03 -14.54 -4.41
N ASN A 225 13.77 -14.72 -3.29
CA ASN A 225 13.46 -15.64 -2.20
C ASN A 225 13.05 -14.89 -0.92
N ASP A 226 12.60 -13.67 -1.03
CA ASP A 226 12.10 -12.88 0.08
C ASP A 226 10.86 -13.49 0.76
N VAL A 227 10.41 -12.86 1.84
CA VAL A 227 9.22 -13.30 2.61
C VAL A 227 7.92 -13.23 1.79
N SER A 228 7.92 -12.57 0.65
CA SER A 228 6.72 -12.35 -0.17
C SER A 228 6.37 -13.51 -1.11
N ASN A 229 7.24 -14.50 -1.22
CA ASN A 229 7.11 -15.69 -2.08
C ASN A 229 6.70 -15.34 -3.52
N SER A 230 7.56 -14.54 -4.17
CA SER A 230 7.31 -13.99 -5.51
C SER A 230 7.04 -15.04 -6.58
N LEU A 231 7.71 -16.22 -6.49
CA LEU A 231 7.50 -17.32 -7.44
C LEU A 231 6.10 -17.94 -7.31
N ALA A 232 5.63 -18.17 -6.08
CA ALA A 232 4.28 -18.68 -5.84
C ALA A 232 3.21 -17.70 -6.34
N ARG A 233 3.45 -16.39 -6.16
CA ARG A 233 2.56 -15.36 -6.68
C ARG A 233 2.53 -15.35 -8.21
N ALA A 234 3.68 -15.36 -8.88
CA ALA A 234 3.76 -15.41 -10.33
C ALA A 234 3.05 -16.66 -10.91
N ALA A 235 3.24 -17.81 -10.26
CA ALA A 235 2.60 -19.07 -10.65
C ALA A 235 1.07 -19.04 -10.46
N SER A 236 0.58 -18.42 -9.37
CA SER A 236 -0.86 -18.30 -9.11
C SER A 236 -1.59 -17.34 -10.07
N GLU A 237 -0.89 -16.35 -10.60
CA GLU A 237 -1.47 -15.38 -11.55
C GLU A 237 -1.26 -15.81 -13.03
N GLY A 238 -0.58 -16.95 -13.29
CA GLY A 238 -0.28 -17.40 -14.64
C GLY A 238 0.68 -16.49 -15.40
N LEU A 239 1.59 -15.83 -14.69
CA LEU A 239 2.56 -14.90 -15.26
C LEU A 239 3.80 -15.68 -15.75
N THR A 240 3.65 -16.49 -16.80
CA THR A 240 4.64 -17.45 -17.29
C THR A 240 6.03 -16.83 -17.51
N GLU A 241 6.11 -15.68 -18.15
CA GLU A 241 7.37 -14.97 -18.33
C GLU A 241 8.02 -14.50 -17.00
N CYS A 242 7.21 -14.18 -15.99
CA CYS A 242 7.73 -13.87 -14.66
C CYS A 242 8.21 -15.12 -13.94
N VAL A 243 7.46 -16.24 -14.03
CA VAL A 243 7.88 -17.55 -13.49
C VAL A 243 9.25 -17.93 -14.05
N LYS A 244 9.44 -17.85 -15.37
CA LYS A 244 10.71 -18.13 -16.03
C LYS A 244 11.83 -17.20 -15.53
N CYS A 245 11.59 -15.92 -15.51
CA CYS A 245 12.57 -14.93 -15.04
C CYS A 245 12.98 -15.16 -13.58
N LEU A 246 12.03 -15.47 -12.69
CA LEU A 246 12.29 -15.75 -11.29
C LEU A 246 13.09 -17.05 -11.10
N LEU A 247 12.77 -18.11 -11.84
CA LEU A 247 13.53 -19.37 -11.81
C LEU A 247 14.95 -19.18 -12.32
N GLU A 248 15.16 -18.44 -13.42
CA GLU A 248 16.48 -18.08 -13.94
C GLU A 248 17.31 -17.26 -12.92
N ALA A 249 16.64 -16.48 -12.09
CA ALA A 249 17.27 -15.72 -11.01
C ALA A 249 17.48 -16.50 -9.72
N GLY A 250 17.13 -17.80 -9.67
CA GLY A 250 17.36 -18.68 -8.52
C GLY A 250 16.25 -18.66 -7.47
N ALA A 251 15.01 -18.33 -7.86
CA ALA A 251 13.87 -18.52 -6.97
C ALA A 251 13.68 -20.00 -6.61
N ASP A 252 13.45 -20.29 -5.33
CA ASP A 252 13.28 -21.65 -4.83
C ASP A 252 11.86 -22.18 -5.16
N PRO A 253 11.74 -23.18 -6.08
CA PRO A 253 10.45 -23.76 -6.44
C PRO A 253 9.85 -24.64 -5.35
N ASN A 254 10.63 -25.00 -4.33
CA ASN A 254 10.21 -25.84 -3.21
C ASN A 254 9.81 -25.05 -1.96
N ARG A 255 9.69 -23.73 -2.08
CA ARG A 255 9.22 -22.86 -0.99
C ARG A 255 7.70 -22.72 -1.06
N PRO A 256 6.95 -23.22 -0.06
CA PRO A 256 5.49 -23.10 -0.04
C PRO A 256 5.04 -21.67 0.29
N ASP A 257 3.82 -21.31 -0.14
CA ASP A 257 3.15 -20.08 0.26
C ASP A 257 2.69 -20.11 1.73
N GLU A 258 2.06 -19.04 2.21
CA GLU A 258 1.52 -18.93 3.56
C GLU A 258 0.46 -19.98 3.90
N CYS A 259 -0.14 -20.62 2.89
CA CYS A 259 -1.09 -21.70 3.02
C CYS A 259 -0.44 -23.10 2.90
N GLY A 260 0.88 -23.17 2.76
CA GLY A 260 1.64 -24.40 2.60
C GLY A 260 1.53 -25.02 1.20
N ARG A 261 1.18 -24.25 0.15
CA ARG A 261 1.09 -24.70 -1.24
C ARG A 261 2.35 -24.33 -1.98
N PHE A 262 2.85 -25.26 -2.77
CA PHE A 262 4.02 -25.03 -3.61
C PHE A 262 3.68 -24.26 -4.89
N PRO A 263 4.64 -23.54 -5.50
CA PRO A 263 4.41 -22.82 -6.75
C PRO A 263 3.81 -23.70 -7.86
N ILE A 264 4.22 -24.95 -7.97
CA ILE A 264 3.68 -25.89 -8.98
C ILE A 264 2.21 -26.25 -8.73
N GLU A 265 1.78 -26.37 -7.47
CA GLU A 265 0.36 -26.60 -7.14
C GLU A 265 -0.48 -25.37 -7.48
N LEU A 266 0.06 -24.17 -7.22
CA LEU A 266 -0.61 -22.92 -7.57
C LEU A 266 -0.71 -22.73 -9.09
N ALA A 267 0.35 -23.07 -9.83
CA ALA A 267 0.35 -23.09 -11.29
C ALA A 267 -0.70 -24.05 -11.84
N ALA A 268 -0.83 -25.24 -11.25
CA ALA A 268 -1.79 -26.25 -11.69
C ALA A 268 -3.26 -25.87 -11.41
N VAL A 269 -3.51 -25.09 -10.33
CA VAL A 269 -4.86 -24.67 -9.95
C VAL A 269 -5.29 -23.39 -10.66
N TYR A 270 -4.41 -22.40 -10.74
CA TYR A 270 -4.75 -21.02 -11.14
C TYR A 270 -3.95 -20.53 -12.35
N GLY A 271 -2.75 -21.07 -12.57
CA GLY A 271 -1.85 -20.68 -13.63
C GLY A 271 -2.11 -21.40 -14.95
N THR A 272 -1.06 -21.55 -15.73
CA THR A 272 -1.10 -22.19 -17.05
C THR A 272 -0.41 -23.55 -17.03
N ARG A 273 -0.69 -24.38 -18.04
CA ARG A 273 0.06 -25.64 -18.24
C ARG A 273 1.55 -25.40 -18.44
N GLU A 274 1.91 -24.32 -19.14
CA GLU A 274 3.30 -23.94 -19.38
C GLU A 274 4.04 -23.62 -18.07
N ASP A 275 3.36 -22.97 -17.10
CA ASP A 275 3.93 -22.72 -15.76
C ASP A 275 4.23 -24.04 -15.04
N VAL A 276 3.34 -25.04 -15.15
CA VAL A 276 3.57 -26.38 -14.58
C VAL A 276 4.75 -27.06 -15.26
N GLU A 277 4.86 -26.96 -16.60
CA GLU A 277 5.98 -27.51 -17.37
C GLU A 277 7.33 -26.88 -17.01
N LEU A 278 7.35 -25.58 -16.71
CA LEU A 278 8.55 -24.87 -16.27
C LEU A 278 8.96 -25.27 -14.84
N LEU A 279 7.99 -25.43 -13.94
CA LEU A 279 8.23 -25.76 -12.53
C LEU A 279 8.54 -27.25 -12.30
N TYR A 280 7.97 -28.13 -13.11
CA TYR A 280 8.06 -29.58 -12.95
C TYR A 280 9.50 -30.12 -12.81
N PRO A 281 10.47 -29.75 -13.68
CA PRO A 281 11.83 -30.30 -13.62
C PRO A 281 12.64 -29.82 -12.41
N VAL A 282 12.21 -28.74 -11.75
CA VAL A 282 12.95 -28.09 -10.65
C VAL A 282 12.27 -28.23 -9.31
N THR A 283 11.03 -28.75 -9.26
CA THR A 283 10.29 -28.98 -8.01
C THR A 283 10.44 -30.43 -7.55
N SER A 284 10.68 -30.61 -6.25
CA SER A 284 10.71 -31.94 -5.64
C SER A 284 9.32 -32.57 -5.61
N PRO A 285 9.19 -33.91 -5.78
CA PRO A 285 7.92 -34.58 -5.73
C PRO A 285 7.15 -34.31 -4.44
N ILE A 286 5.88 -33.93 -4.57
CA ILE A 286 5.00 -33.64 -3.44
C ILE A 286 4.29 -34.94 -3.02
N PRO A 287 4.43 -35.40 -1.76
CA PRO A 287 3.91 -36.72 -1.31
C PRO A 287 2.39 -36.91 -1.48
N THR A 288 1.63 -35.81 -1.52
CA THR A 288 0.16 -35.82 -1.69
C THR A 288 -0.28 -36.08 -3.12
N VAL A 289 0.62 -35.93 -4.10
CA VAL A 289 0.36 -36.15 -5.53
C VAL A 289 0.81 -37.55 -5.90
N ALA A 290 -0.13 -38.47 -6.03
CA ALA A 290 0.17 -39.89 -6.30
C ALA A 290 0.82 -40.14 -7.66
N ASP A 291 0.41 -39.40 -8.70
CA ASP A 291 1.00 -39.41 -10.03
C ASP A 291 1.85 -38.18 -10.24
N TRP A 292 3.17 -38.29 -10.04
CA TRP A 292 4.13 -37.22 -10.27
C TRP A 292 4.48 -37.10 -11.74
N SER A 293 3.48 -36.67 -12.51
CA SER A 293 3.62 -36.26 -13.92
C SER A 293 2.90 -34.92 -14.11
N ILE A 294 3.20 -34.18 -15.17
CA ILE A 294 2.53 -32.91 -15.48
C ILE A 294 1.02 -33.08 -15.52
N ASP A 295 0.53 -34.09 -16.18
CA ASP A 295 -0.90 -34.41 -16.28
C ASP A 295 -1.47 -34.87 -14.93
N GLY A 296 -0.72 -35.66 -14.17
CA GLY A 296 -1.09 -36.10 -12.83
C GLY A 296 -1.24 -34.93 -11.84
N ILE A 297 -0.30 -34.00 -11.86
CA ILE A 297 -0.35 -32.78 -11.03
C ILE A 297 -1.57 -31.90 -11.40
N ILE A 298 -1.80 -31.67 -12.69
CA ILE A 298 -2.95 -30.89 -13.17
C ILE A 298 -4.28 -31.58 -12.81
N ASN A 299 -4.35 -32.91 -12.96
CA ASN A 299 -5.55 -33.68 -12.61
C ASN A 299 -5.80 -33.68 -11.10
N HIS A 300 -4.74 -33.80 -10.29
CA HIS A 300 -4.83 -33.70 -8.84
C HIS A 300 -5.39 -32.32 -8.41
N ALA A 301 -4.85 -31.24 -8.99
CA ALA A 301 -5.31 -29.89 -8.75
C ALA A 301 -6.79 -29.67 -9.18
N LYS A 302 -7.20 -30.24 -10.31
CA LYS A 302 -8.61 -30.21 -10.76
C LYS A 302 -9.52 -30.95 -9.81
N LEU A 303 -9.13 -32.14 -9.31
CA LEU A 303 -9.90 -32.90 -8.35
C LEU A 303 -10.03 -32.15 -7.01
N GLU A 304 -8.94 -31.57 -6.52
CA GLU A 304 -8.99 -30.72 -5.32
C GLU A 304 -9.92 -29.53 -5.54
N ARG A 305 -9.86 -28.85 -6.68
CA ARG A 305 -10.73 -27.72 -7.00
C ARG A 305 -12.20 -28.12 -7.11
N MET A 306 -12.51 -29.28 -7.69
CA MET A 306 -13.88 -29.82 -7.75
C MET A 306 -14.42 -30.16 -6.36
N GLN A 307 -13.59 -30.75 -5.49
CA GLN A 307 -13.94 -31.02 -4.10
C GLN A 307 -14.11 -29.73 -3.28
N LEU A 308 -13.43 -28.66 -3.66
CA LEU A 308 -13.54 -27.34 -3.04
C LEU A 308 -14.75 -26.52 -3.54
N GLN A 309 -15.38 -26.91 -4.66
CA GLN A 309 -16.58 -26.23 -5.18
C GLN A 309 -17.89 -26.79 -4.59
N ASP A 310 -17.84 -27.92 -3.89
CA ASP A 310 -18.99 -28.44 -3.15
C ASP A 310 -19.00 -27.82 -1.74
N GLU A 311 -19.75 -26.72 -1.57
CA GLU A 311 -19.76 -25.90 -0.37
C GLU A 311 -20.15 -26.70 0.90
N ASP A 312 -21.00 -27.73 0.76
CA ASP A 312 -21.41 -28.60 1.86
C ASP A 312 -20.27 -29.56 2.27
N VAL A 313 -19.52 -30.12 1.31
CA VAL A 313 -18.35 -30.96 1.57
C VAL A 313 -17.24 -30.11 2.21
N LEU A 314 -17.09 -28.89 1.75
CA LEU A 314 -16.12 -27.92 2.26
C LEU A 314 -16.40 -27.56 3.73
N ASN A 315 -17.64 -27.21 4.03
CA ASN A 315 -18.09 -26.86 5.38
C ASN A 315 -17.98 -28.05 6.34
N THR A 316 -18.31 -29.27 5.86
CA THR A 316 -18.16 -30.50 6.63
C THR A 316 -16.69 -30.78 6.94
N ARG A 317 -15.80 -30.70 5.94
CA ARG A 317 -14.34 -30.88 6.11
C ARG A 317 -13.75 -29.86 7.07
N LYS A 318 -14.12 -28.58 6.93
CA LYS A 318 -13.68 -27.50 7.82
C LYS A 318 -14.13 -27.74 9.27
N SER A 319 -15.39 -28.15 9.45
CA SER A 319 -15.96 -28.46 10.78
C SER A 319 -15.26 -29.67 11.44
N ASP A 320 -14.97 -30.71 10.66
CA ASP A 320 -14.21 -31.88 11.14
C ASP A 320 -12.78 -31.55 11.55
N LEU A 321 -12.09 -30.74 10.73
CA LEU A 321 -10.72 -30.28 11.05
C LEU A 321 -10.71 -29.40 12.29
N LYS A 322 -11.71 -28.51 12.44
CA LYS A 322 -11.88 -27.74 13.66
C LYS A 322 -12.05 -28.64 14.89
N ARG A 323 -12.97 -29.59 14.84
CA ARG A 323 -13.21 -30.52 15.94
C ARG A 323 -11.95 -31.29 16.32
N LYS A 324 -11.18 -31.81 15.35
CA LYS A 324 -9.91 -32.49 15.60
C LYS A 324 -8.87 -31.56 16.22
N GLY A 325 -8.84 -30.31 15.79
CA GLY A 325 -7.96 -29.29 16.37
C GLY A 325 -8.34 -28.99 17.82
N ASP A 326 -9.63 -28.81 18.10
CA ASP A 326 -10.16 -28.57 19.45
C ASP A 326 -9.84 -29.76 20.37
N GLU A 327 -10.07 -31.02 19.93
CA GLU A 327 -9.74 -32.25 20.67
C GLU A 327 -8.24 -32.40 20.94
N ALA A 328 -7.36 -32.06 20.00
CA ALA A 328 -5.92 -32.08 20.20
C ALA A 328 -5.49 -30.98 21.19
N PHE A 329 -6.11 -29.81 21.11
CA PHE A 329 -5.84 -28.71 22.03
C PHE A 329 -6.21 -29.07 23.47
N GLU A 330 -7.38 -29.71 23.71
CA GLU A 330 -7.81 -30.20 25.03
C GLU A 330 -6.84 -31.24 25.60
N LYS A 331 -6.23 -32.06 24.72
CA LYS A 331 -5.19 -33.02 25.09
C LYS A 331 -3.81 -32.39 25.28
N GLN A 332 -3.69 -31.07 25.19
CA GLN A 332 -2.44 -30.31 25.25
C GLN A 332 -1.44 -30.66 24.14
N ASP A 333 -1.88 -31.31 23.05
CA ASP A 333 -1.09 -31.53 21.86
C ASP A 333 -1.24 -30.32 20.92
N TYR A 334 -0.58 -29.24 21.30
CA TYR A 334 -0.69 -27.96 20.60
C TYR A 334 -0.06 -27.99 19.20
N THR A 335 0.87 -28.90 18.96
CA THR A 335 1.48 -29.09 17.65
C THR A 335 0.46 -29.66 16.67
N SER A 336 -0.12 -30.81 16.98
CA SER A 336 -1.17 -31.42 16.16
C SER A 336 -2.40 -30.50 16.02
N ALA A 337 -2.78 -29.79 17.09
CA ALA A 337 -3.86 -28.83 17.03
C ALA A 337 -3.58 -27.73 16.01
N SER A 338 -2.38 -27.16 15.99
CA SER A 338 -1.97 -26.12 15.05
C SER A 338 -1.97 -26.61 13.60
N GLU A 339 -1.62 -27.88 13.37
CA GLU A 339 -1.66 -28.52 12.05
C GLU A 339 -3.11 -28.70 11.55
N PHE A 340 -4.04 -29.14 12.40
CA PHE A 340 -5.45 -29.26 12.04
C PHE A 340 -6.08 -27.89 11.71
N TYR A 341 -5.79 -26.86 12.50
CA TYR A 341 -6.22 -25.50 12.18
C TYR A 341 -5.57 -24.95 10.91
N THR A 342 -4.33 -25.31 10.63
CA THR A 342 -3.66 -24.95 9.37
C THR A 342 -4.35 -25.61 8.17
N GLN A 343 -4.74 -26.88 8.28
CA GLN A 343 -5.52 -27.56 7.24
C GLN A 343 -6.92 -26.94 7.09
N ALA A 344 -7.56 -26.53 8.17
CA ALA A 344 -8.84 -25.81 8.10
C ALA A 344 -8.68 -24.45 7.41
N LEU A 345 -7.59 -23.74 7.65
CA LEU A 345 -7.26 -22.47 6.98
C LEU A 345 -6.86 -22.63 5.51
N LYS A 346 -6.42 -23.82 5.06
CA LYS A 346 -6.30 -24.12 3.62
C LYS A 346 -7.66 -24.16 2.93
N VAL A 347 -8.71 -24.57 3.65
CA VAL A 347 -10.10 -24.57 3.16
C VAL A 347 -10.67 -23.16 3.13
N ASP A 348 -10.48 -22.39 4.20
CA ASP A 348 -10.96 -21.03 4.33
C ASP A 348 -9.88 -20.15 4.98
N PRO A 349 -9.01 -19.53 4.18
CA PRO A 349 -7.93 -18.67 4.68
C PRO A 349 -8.39 -17.42 5.44
N SER A 350 -9.70 -17.10 5.32
CA SER A 350 -10.27 -15.89 5.91
C SER A 350 -10.98 -16.14 7.25
N ASP A 351 -11.05 -17.39 7.72
CA ASP A 351 -11.75 -17.73 8.96
C ASP A 351 -11.02 -17.17 10.19
N GLY A 352 -11.53 -16.04 10.71
CA GLY A 352 -10.99 -15.39 11.89
C GLY A 352 -10.98 -16.29 13.14
N LYS A 353 -11.97 -17.19 13.28
CA LYS A 353 -12.05 -18.13 14.42
C LYS A 353 -10.93 -19.17 14.36
N MET A 354 -10.63 -19.67 13.16
CA MET A 354 -9.51 -20.61 12.98
C MET A 354 -8.15 -19.92 13.21
N LEU A 355 -8.01 -18.68 12.76
CA LEU A 355 -6.80 -17.89 13.03
C LEU A 355 -6.59 -17.67 14.54
N ALA A 356 -7.65 -17.33 15.29
CA ALA A 356 -7.59 -17.18 16.74
C ALA A 356 -7.21 -18.50 17.44
N SER A 357 -7.82 -19.61 17.03
CA SER A 357 -7.51 -20.94 17.58
C SER A 357 -6.06 -21.35 17.32
N ARG A 358 -5.54 -21.12 16.12
CA ARG A 358 -4.15 -21.42 15.79
C ARG A 358 -3.17 -20.50 16.53
N SER A 359 -3.49 -19.21 16.64
CA SER A 359 -2.72 -18.27 17.46
C SER A 359 -2.61 -18.74 18.91
N ARG A 360 -3.71 -19.26 19.46
CA ARG A 360 -3.73 -19.86 20.82
C ARG A 360 -2.80 -21.06 20.94
N CYS A 361 -2.68 -21.91 19.91
CA CYS A 361 -1.70 -23.00 19.89
C CYS A 361 -0.29 -22.47 19.92
N TRP A 362 0.04 -21.47 19.10
CA TRP A 362 1.38 -20.86 19.06
C TRP A 362 1.77 -20.21 20.37
N LEU A 363 0.81 -19.59 21.08
CA LEU A 363 1.04 -19.07 22.45
C LEU A 363 1.46 -20.15 23.41
N GLN A 364 0.79 -21.32 23.38
CA GLN A 364 1.14 -22.44 24.25
C GLN A 364 2.49 -23.10 23.89
N LEU A 365 2.85 -23.04 22.61
CA LEU A 365 4.15 -23.52 22.11
C LEU A 365 5.29 -22.50 22.33
N GLY A 366 4.98 -21.29 22.84
CA GLY A 366 5.96 -20.23 23.07
C GLY A 366 6.42 -19.48 21.80
N ASP A 367 5.75 -19.71 20.66
CA ASP A 367 6.05 -19.01 19.40
C ASP A 367 5.24 -17.72 19.29
N GLY A 368 5.73 -16.67 19.97
CA GLY A 368 5.07 -15.36 20.02
C GLY A 368 4.93 -14.70 18.63
N GLN A 369 5.88 -14.95 17.72
CA GLN A 369 5.87 -14.35 16.38
C GLN A 369 4.73 -14.90 15.54
N LYS A 370 4.60 -16.22 15.43
CA LYS A 370 3.49 -16.85 14.70
C LYS A 370 2.12 -16.55 15.34
N ALA A 371 2.10 -16.50 16.67
CA ALA A 371 0.90 -16.11 17.41
C ALA A 371 0.44 -14.68 17.03
N LEU A 372 1.38 -13.74 16.94
CA LEU A 372 1.11 -12.35 16.57
C LEU A 372 0.65 -12.21 15.12
N GLU A 373 1.25 -12.97 14.21
CA GLU A 373 0.85 -13.00 12.79
C GLU A 373 -0.62 -13.42 12.63
N ASP A 374 -0.98 -14.57 13.22
CA ASP A 374 -2.34 -15.09 13.17
C ASP A 374 -3.35 -14.17 13.86
N ALA A 375 -3.00 -13.63 15.04
CA ALA A 375 -3.86 -12.70 15.76
C ALA A 375 -4.06 -11.38 15.01
N THR A 376 -3.03 -10.89 14.30
CA THR A 376 -3.13 -9.70 13.48
C THR A 376 -4.02 -9.93 12.24
N ARG A 377 -3.92 -11.09 11.60
CA ARG A 377 -4.83 -11.49 10.52
C ARG A 377 -6.26 -11.63 11.02
N CYS A 378 -6.44 -12.25 12.20
CA CYS A 378 -7.74 -12.37 12.86
C CYS A 378 -8.38 -11.00 13.10
N LYS A 379 -7.66 -10.06 13.70
CA LYS A 379 -8.13 -8.69 13.97
C LYS A 379 -8.55 -7.96 12.69
N ARG A 380 -7.79 -8.10 11.59
CA ARG A 380 -8.16 -7.50 10.30
C ARG A 380 -9.47 -8.04 9.74
N ARG A 381 -9.79 -9.33 9.98
CA ARG A 381 -11.03 -9.95 9.51
C ARG A 381 -12.22 -9.69 10.44
N CYS A 382 -11.96 -9.58 11.72
CA CYS A 382 -12.97 -9.42 12.76
C CYS A 382 -12.57 -8.25 13.70
N PRO A 383 -12.60 -6.99 13.25
CA PRO A 383 -12.09 -5.85 14.01
C PRO A 383 -12.85 -5.59 15.31
N GLU A 384 -14.15 -5.91 15.34
CA GLU A 384 -15.04 -5.76 16.48
C GLU A 384 -15.07 -6.99 17.42
N TRP A 385 -14.25 -7.99 17.16
CA TRP A 385 -14.21 -9.19 18.00
C TRP A 385 -13.11 -9.08 19.06
N ALA A 386 -13.52 -8.98 20.33
CA ALA A 386 -12.63 -8.79 21.47
C ALA A 386 -11.56 -9.89 21.58
N GLU A 387 -11.90 -11.15 21.26
CA GLU A 387 -10.97 -12.29 21.26
C GLU A 387 -9.76 -12.07 20.33
N ALA A 388 -9.94 -11.41 19.18
CA ALA A 388 -8.85 -11.11 18.27
C ALA A 388 -7.83 -10.15 18.90
N ARG A 389 -8.29 -9.17 19.68
CA ARG A 389 -7.45 -8.25 20.44
C ARG A 389 -6.78 -8.95 21.63
N LEU A 390 -7.51 -9.83 22.32
CA LEU A 390 -6.94 -10.65 23.39
C LEU A 390 -5.75 -11.48 22.89
N ARG A 391 -5.93 -12.23 21.81
CA ARG A 391 -4.83 -13.07 21.26
C ARG A 391 -3.65 -12.23 20.81
N ARG A 392 -3.90 -11.06 20.23
CA ARG A 392 -2.83 -10.14 19.85
C ARG A 392 -2.10 -9.56 21.06
N GLY A 393 -2.82 -9.17 22.09
CA GLY A 393 -2.25 -8.72 23.37
C GLY A 393 -1.38 -9.80 24.02
N GLN A 394 -1.88 -11.05 24.09
CA GLN A 394 -1.11 -12.19 24.62
C GLN A 394 0.18 -12.45 23.84
N ALA A 395 0.13 -12.37 22.50
CA ALA A 395 1.31 -12.56 21.66
C ALA A 395 2.35 -11.45 21.90
N LEU A 396 1.91 -10.21 22.02
CA LEU A 396 2.77 -9.06 22.32
C LEU A 396 3.39 -9.16 23.73
N MET A 397 2.63 -9.66 24.71
CA MET A 397 3.14 -9.97 26.04
C MET A 397 4.27 -11.00 25.98
N LEU A 398 4.10 -12.07 25.23
CA LEU A 398 5.11 -13.11 25.04
C LEU A 398 6.37 -12.56 24.35
N LEU A 399 6.21 -11.63 23.42
CA LEU A 399 7.32 -10.93 22.73
C LEU A 399 7.91 -9.77 23.55
N LYS A 400 7.36 -9.49 24.74
CA LYS A 400 7.78 -8.40 25.64
C LYS A 400 7.57 -6.99 25.08
N ASP A 401 6.69 -6.84 24.08
CA ASP A 401 6.25 -5.52 23.59
C ASP A 401 5.06 -5.05 24.43
N TYR A 402 5.34 -4.66 25.67
CA TYR A 402 4.32 -4.35 26.66
C TYR A 402 3.54 -3.08 26.32
N GLU A 403 4.14 -2.18 25.55
CA GLU A 403 3.48 -0.95 25.12
C GLU A 403 2.32 -1.25 24.18
N LYS A 404 2.59 -1.98 23.10
CA LYS A 404 1.54 -2.40 22.16
C LYS A 404 0.57 -3.41 22.77
N ALA A 405 1.03 -4.24 23.72
CA ALA A 405 0.14 -5.13 24.46
C ALA A 405 -0.92 -4.33 25.25
N CYS A 406 -0.53 -3.26 25.94
CA CYS A 406 -1.46 -2.39 26.65
C CYS A 406 -2.50 -1.76 25.71
N GLU A 407 -2.09 -1.28 24.53
CA GLU A 407 -3.00 -0.69 23.54
C GLU A 407 -4.04 -1.69 23.04
N GLU A 408 -3.59 -2.90 22.70
CA GLU A 408 -4.49 -3.94 22.21
C GLU A 408 -5.46 -4.45 23.28
N LEU A 409 -4.96 -4.68 24.48
CA LEU A 409 -5.80 -5.16 25.59
C LEU A 409 -6.79 -4.09 26.07
N SER A 410 -6.39 -2.82 26.13
CA SER A 410 -7.30 -1.71 26.42
C SER A 410 -8.46 -1.64 25.44
N GLY A 411 -8.14 -1.65 24.11
CA GLY A 411 -9.19 -1.66 23.11
C GLY A 411 -10.02 -2.96 23.08
N GLY A 412 -9.51 -4.04 23.62
CA GLY A 412 -10.26 -5.28 23.83
C GLY A 412 -11.24 -5.19 25.00
N VAL A 413 -10.84 -4.60 26.12
CA VAL A 413 -11.70 -4.34 27.29
C VAL A 413 -12.84 -3.39 26.91
N GLU A 414 -12.62 -2.42 26.02
CA GLU A 414 -13.69 -1.56 25.52
C GLU A 414 -14.76 -2.34 24.73
N LEU A 415 -14.36 -3.40 24.00
CA LEU A 415 -15.28 -4.24 23.23
C LEU A 415 -16.01 -5.29 24.08
N ASP A 416 -15.36 -5.80 25.13
CA ASP A 416 -15.91 -6.81 26.05
C ASP A 416 -15.48 -6.50 27.49
N PRO A 417 -16.19 -5.57 28.17
CA PRO A 417 -15.85 -5.14 29.54
C PRO A 417 -16.03 -6.22 30.61
N GLU A 418 -16.74 -7.32 30.30
CA GLU A 418 -16.98 -8.43 31.25
C GLU A 418 -15.89 -9.51 31.18
N ASN A 419 -14.87 -9.34 30.34
CA ASN A 419 -13.78 -10.30 30.13
C ASN A 419 -12.67 -10.17 31.19
N ASP A 420 -12.81 -10.89 32.29
CA ASP A 420 -11.87 -10.91 33.42
C ASP A 420 -10.41 -11.28 32.99
N GLU A 421 -10.25 -12.16 31.98
CA GLU A 421 -8.93 -12.57 31.49
C GLU A 421 -8.21 -11.38 30.84
N MET A 422 -8.94 -10.63 30.04
CA MET A 422 -8.39 -9.48 29.31
C MET A 422 -8.03 -8.33 30.25
N ASP A 423 -8.89 -8.05 31.22
CA ASP A 423 -8.65 -7.03 32.23
C ASP A 423 -7.39 -7.37 33.07
N LYS A 424 -7.25 -8.60 33.52
CA LYS A 424 -6.04 -9.07 34.23
C LYS A 424 -4.78 -8.90 33.41
N LEU A 425 -4.80 -9.31 32.16
CA LEU A 425 -3.65 -9.18 31.26
C LEU A 425 -3.30 -7.73 30.95
N PHE A 426 -4.30 -6.85 30.85
CA PHE A 426 -4.09 -5.42 30.69
C PHE A 426 -3.30 -4.82 31.87
N TRP A 427 -3.74 -5.13 33.09
CA TRP A 427 -3.05 -4.64 34.28
C TRP A 427 -1.64 -5.22 34.42
N GLU A 428 -1.44 -6.51 34.09
CA GLU A 428 -0.13 -7.14 34.06
C GLU A 428 0.80 -6.46 33.04
N ALA A 429 0.31 -6.18 31.83
CA ALA A 429 1.07 -5.46 30.82
C ALA A 429 1.46 -4.05 31.29
N MET A 430 0.54 -3.35 31.96
CA MET A 430 0.78 -2.02 32.55
C MET A 430 1.86 -2.02 33.64
N GLU A 431 1.91 -3.06 34.45
CA GLU A 431 2.99 -3.22 35.47
C GLU A 431 4.33 -3.51 34.85
N LEU A 432 4.37 -4.38 33.81
CA LEU A 432 5.61 -4.73 33.11
C LEU A 432 6.15 -3.58 32.26
N LYS A 433 5.29 -2.73 31.70
CA LYS A 433 5.69 -1.51 30.99
C LYS A 433 6.40 -0.48 31.89
N LYS A 434 6.11 -0.47 33.21
CA LYS A 434 6.72 0.45 34.18
C LYS A 434 8.11 0.01 34.64
N LYS A 435 8.46 -1.24 34.45
CA LYS A 435 9.77 -1.82 34.79
C LYS A 435 10.76 -1.65 33.64
#